data_6307991ad2340729ab44d6f4a00dbaba
#
_entry.id   6307991ad2340729ab44d6f4a00dbaba
#
_cell.length_a   1.000
_cell.length_b   1.000
_cell.length_c   1.000
_cell.angle_alpha   90.00
_cell.angle_beta   90.00
_cell.angle_gamma   90.00
#
_symmetry.space_group_name_H-M   'P 1'
#
loop_
_entity.id
_entity.type
_entity.pdbx_description
1 polymer ?
#
loop_
_entity_poly.entity_id
_entity_poly.type
_entity_poly.pdbx_seq_one_letter_code
_entity_poly.pdbx_strand_id
1 'polypeptide(L)'
;MDEAEYTKIMGLYESHLQVKKLSSSGTVRLYLHSVQVFIKYCNKFQQQLALPEQWEIADVGLRELESFLKHQIDIKHWKRSTLVTCVSGVKGFLAYLTESQHISSNPIQHFKLPRDLSEIGQQRFDVQQIHQLFQYTTEASLKGYQQRLLMELIYGLGMSLARIVNIKSAIP
;
A
#
# COMPACT_ATOMS: atom_id res chain seq x y z
N MET A 1 -10.13 -21.37 8.22
CA MET A 1 -10.06 -21.28 6.72
C MET A 1 -8.95 -22.18 6.25
N ASP A 2 -9.25 -23.11 5.35
CA ASP A 2 -8.28 -24.02 4.73
C ASP A 2 -7.31 -23.24 3.83
N GLU A 3 -6.05 -23.68 3.75
CA GLU A 3 -5.00 -23.00 2.95
C GLU A 3 -5.33 -22.99 1.45
N ALA A 4 -5.99 -24.03 0.96
CA ALA A 4 -6.45 -24.11 -0.43
C ALA A 4 -7.57 -23.08 -0.71
N GLU A 5 -8.51 -22.93 0.20
CA GLU A 5 -9.60 -21.95 0.11
C GLU A 5 -9.04 -20.51 0.16
N TYR A 6 -8.11 -20.25 1.08
CA TYR A 6 -7.43 -18.95 1.17
C TYR A 6 -6.73 -18.58 -0.15
N THR A 7 -5.96 -19.52 -0.70
CA THR A 7 -5.24 -19.30 -1.97
C THR A 7 -6.20 -19.01 -3.11
N LYS A 8 -7.33 -19.72 -3.18
CA LYS A 8 -8.38 -19.49 -4.18
C LYS A 8 -8.99 -18.09 -4.05
N ILE A 9 -9.37 -17.70 -2.84
CA ILE A 9 -9.97 -16.37 -2.58
C ILE A 9 -8.99 -15.26 -2.90
N MET A 10 -7.71 -15.39 -2.55
CA MET A 10 -6.67 -14.40 -2.88
C MET A 10 -6.45 -14.25 -4.39
N GLY A 11 -6.47 -15.34 -5.16
CA GLY A 11 -6.38 -15.28 -6.62
C GLY A 11 -7.59 -14.59 -7.26
N LEU A 12 -8.79 -14.86 -6.76
CA LEU A 12 -10.00 -14.18 -7.21
C LEU A 12 -10.00 -12.69 -6.86
N TYR A 13 -9.50 -12.33 -5.67
CA TYR A 13 -9.34 -10.92 -5.27
C TYR A 13 -8.30 -10.20 -6.13
N GLU A 14 -7.17 -10.84 -6.46
CA GLU A 14 -6.19 -10.30 -7.39
C GLU A 14 -6.82 -9.97 -8.74
N SER A 15 -7.56 -10.91 -9.31
CA SER A 15 -8.29 -10.72 -10.57
C SER A 15 -9.31 -9.59 -10.48
N HIS A 16 -10.04 -9.47 -9.35
CA HIS A 16 -10.98 -8.37 -9.09
C HIS A 16 -10.27 -7.01 -9.09
N LEU A 17 -9.11 -6.90 -8.44
CA LEU A 17 -8.34 -5.66 -8.41
C LEU A 17 -7.83 -5.26 -9.80
N GLN A 18 -7.39 -6.22 -10.60
CA GLN A 18 -6.85 -5.96 -11.94
C GLN A 18 -7.95 -5.59 -12.94
N VAL A 19 -9.03 -6.34 -12.98
CA VAL A 19 -10.06 -6.23 -14.01
C VAL A 19 -11.16 -5.25 -13.62
N LYS A 20 -11.76 -5.41 -12.43
CA LYS A 20 -12.91 -4.59 -12.03
C LYS A 20 -12.52 -3.23 -11.49
N LYS A 21 -11.41 -3.15 -10.75
CA LYS A 21 -10.89 -1.89 -10.16
C LYS A 21 -9.82 -1.19 -11.02
N LEU A 22 -9.35 -1.81 -12.10
CA LEU A 22 -8.31 -1.28 -13.00
C LEU A 22 -7.09 -0.76 -12.22
N SER A 23 -6.72 -1.46 -11.15
CA SER A 23 -5.63 -1.06 -10.27
C SER A 23 -4.28 -1.30 -10.92
N SER A 24 -3.31 -0.40 -10.69
CA SER A 24 -1.94 -0.61 -11.15
C SER A 24 -1.33 -1.87 -10.49
N SER A 25 -0.37 -2.51 -11.18
CA SER A 25 0.34 -3.68 -10.64
C SER A 25 0.98 -3.43 -9.28
N GLY A 26 1.47 -2.21 -9.03
CA GLY A 26 2.00 -1.79 -7.74
C GLY A 26 0.92 -1.77 -6.64
N THR A 27 -0.25 -1.23 -6.93
CA THR A 27 -1.39 -1.19 -6.01
C THR A 27 -1.89 -2.60 -5.69
N VAL A 28 -2.03 -3.45 -6.71
CA VAL A 28 -2.43 -4.86 -6.53
C VAL A 28 -1.48 -5.56 -5.57
N ARG A 29 -0.16 -5.46 -5.81
CA ARG A 29 0.86 -6.08 -4.96
C ARG A 29 0.79 -5.58 -3.52
N LEU A 30 0.64 -4.26 -3.31
CA LEU A 30 0.54 -3.66 -1.98
C LEU A 30 -0.69 -4.14 -1.23
N TYR A 31 -1.84 -4.24 -1.90
CA TYR A 31 -3.09 -4.68 -1.27
C TYR A 31 -3.05 -6.17 -0.93
N LEU A 32 -2.57 -7.01 -1.84
CA LEU A 32 -2.39 -8.44 -1.57
C LEU A 32 -1.42 -8.66 -0.39
N HIS A 33 -0.29 -7.96 -0.39
CA HIS A 33 0.66 -8.03 0.72
C HIS A 33 0.04 -7.58 2.05
N SER A 34 -0.74 -6.51 2.05
CA SER A 34 -1.43 -6.01 3.25
C SER A 34 -2.38 -7.04 3.83
N VAL A 35 -3.17 -7.69 2.98
CA VAL A 35 -4.07 -8.77 3.39
C VAL A 35 -3.29 -9.95 3.95
N GLN A 36 -2.23 -10.40 3.28
CA GLN A 36 -1.39 -11.51 3.73
C GLN A 36 -0.80 -11.26 5.12
N VAL A 37 -0.24 -10.06 5.35
CA VAL A 37 0.35 -9.71 6.65
C VAL A 37 -0.72 -9.68 7.75
N PHE A 38 -1.89 -9.14 7.46
CA PHE A 38 -3.01 -9.07 8.39
C PHE A 38 -3.54 -10.48 8.75
N ILE A 39 -3.80 -11.34 7.77
CA ILE A 39 -4.27 -12.71 7.99
C ILE A 39 -3.24 -13.54 8.78
N LYS A 40 -1.95 -13.42 8.44
CA LYS A 40 -0.88 -14.08 9.21
C LYS A 40 -0.86 -13.62 10.67
N TYR A 41 -1.10 -12.34 10.92
CA TYR A 41 -1.20 -11.83 12.28
C TYR A 41 -2.41 -12.43 13.00
N CYS A 42 -3.59 -12.43 12.40
CA CYS A 42 -4.80 -12.98 12.99
C CYS A 42 -4.64 -14.46 13.34
N ASN A 43 -4.07 -15.27 12.44
CA ASN A 43 -3.81 -16.69 12.68
C ASN A 43 -2.87 -16.90 13.89
N LYS A 44 -1.79 -16.11 13.97
CA LYS A 44 -0.84 -16.19 15.10
C LYS A 44 -1.45 -15.71 16.41
N PHE A 45 -2.23 -14.66 16.39
CA PHE A 45 -2.88 -14.09 17.56
C PHE A 45 -3.89 -15.06 18.17
N GLN A 46 -4.62 -15.79 17.36
CA GLN A 46 -5.57 -16.79 17.81
C GLN A 46 -4.89 -18.01 18.44
N GLN A 47 -3.79 -18.48 17.88
CA GLN A 47 -2.99 -19.54 18.48
C GLN A 47 -2.50 -19.16 19.89
N GLN A 48 -2.16 -17.87 20.11
CA GLN A 48 -1.74 -17.40 21.44
C GLN A 48 -2.88 -17.30 22.46
N LEU A 49 -4.12 -17.10 21.99
CA LEU A 49 -5.30 -16.98 22.88
C LEU A 49 -5.99 -18.31 23.17
N ALA A 50 -5.47 -19.43 22.67
CA ALA A 50 -6.08 -20.77 22.78
C ALA A 50 -7.58 -20.77 22.38
N LEU A 51 -7.96 -19.95 21.39
CA LEU A 51 -9.31 -19.91 20.83
C LEU A 51 -9.55 -21.14 19.94
N PRO A 52 -10.82 -21.56 19.70
CA PRO A 52 -11.13 -22.77 18.94
C PRO A 52 -10.43 -22.81 17.59
N GLU A 53 -10.03 -24.00 17.15
CA GLU A 53 -9.12 -24.28 16.02
C GLU A 53 -9.57 -23.75 14.64
N GLN A 54 -10.80 -23.32 14.50
CA GLN A 54 -11.32 -22.82 13.20
C GLN A 54 -11.71 -21.36 13.31
N TRP A 55 -10.74 -20.52 12.96
CA TRP A 55 -10.99 -19.11 12.69
C TRP A 55 -11.50 -18.95 11.26
N GLU A 56 -12.64 -18.31 11.11
CA GLU A 56 -13.17 -17.93 9.80
C GLU A 56 -12.89 -16.46 9.53
N ILE A 57 -12.74 -16.12 8.25
CA ILE A 57 -12.53 -14.74 7.84
C ILE A 57 -13.72 -13.85 8.20
N ALA A 58 -14.88 -14.45 8.41
CA ALA A 58 -16.09 -13.81 8.90
C ALA A 58 -15.98 -13.28 10.34
N ASP A 59 -15.06 -13.84 11.13
CA ASP A 59 -14.80 -13.44 12.52
C ASP A 59 -13.91 -12.19 12.62
N VAL A 60 -13.36 -11.74 11.51
CA VAL A 60 -12.54 -10.52 11.47
C VAL A 60 -13.39 -9.30 11.76
N GLY A 61 -13.04 -8.61 12.85
CA GLY A 61 -13.71 -7.40 13.25
C GLY A 61 -12.76 -6.22 13.51
N LEU A 62 -13.33 -5.19 14.11
CA LEU A 62 -12.58 -3.99 14.48
C LEU A 62 -11.50 -4.32 15.54
N ARG A 63 -11.77 -5.23 16.46
CA ARG A 63 -10.85 -5.64 17.54
C ARG A 63 -9.56 -6.24 16.97
N GLU A 64 -9.68 -7.13 15.98
CA GLU A 64 -8.55 -7.77 15.33
C GLU A 64 -7.71 -6.75 14.58
N LEU A 65 -8.36 -5.81 13.90
CA LEU A 65 -7.68 -4.71 13.21
C LEU A 65 -6.93 -3.81 14.19
N GLU A 66 -7.55 -3.38 15.28
CA GLU A 66 -6.92 -2.50 16.28
C GLU A 66 -5.73 -3.18 16.96
N SER A 67 -5.88 -4.46 17.34
CA SER A 67 -4.79 -5.26 17.90
C SER A 67 -3.63 -5.42 16.92
N PHE A 68 -3.93 -5.68 15.65
CA PHE A 68 -2.95 -5.73 14.58
C PHE A 68 -2.19 -4.40 14.44
N LEU A 69 -2.92 -3.28 14.35
CA LEU A 69 -2.31 -1.96 14.20
C LEU A 69 -1.40 -1.62 15.38
N LYS A 70 -1.87 -1.89 16.61
CA LYS A 70 -1.05 -1.72 17.81
C LYS A 70 0.25 -2.53 17.74
N HIS A 71 0.17 -3.80 17.36
CA HIS A 71 1.35 -4.64 17.17
C HIS A 71 2.31 -4.08 16.11
N GLN A 72 1.77 -3.59 14.98
CA GLN A 72 2.62 -3.01 13.92
C GLN A 72 3.30 -1.70 14.36
N ILE A 73 2.64 -0.91 15.21
CA ILE A 73 3.21 0.32 15.77
C ILE A 73 4.27 -0.03 16.83
N ASP A 74 3.91 -0.83 17.83
CA ASP A 74 4.73 -1.03 19.04
C ASP A 74 5.94 -1.94 18.77
N ILE A 75 5.76 -2.98 17.93
CA ILE A 75 6.78 -4.02 17.72
C ILE A 75 7.51 -3.85 16.37
N LYS A 76 6.79 -3.46 15.33
CA LYS A 76 7.36 -3.34 13.97
C LYS A 76 7.74 -1.92 13.59
N HIS A 77 7.36 -0.93 14.40
CA HIS A 77 7.65 0.50 14.19
C HIS A 77 7.22 1.00 12.80
N TRP A 78 6.06 0.53 12.33
CA TRP A 78 5.56 0.94 11.02
C TRP A 78 5.22 2.42 11.00
N LYS A 79 5.63 3.08 9.90
CA LYS A 79 5.23 4.48 9.65
C LYS A 79 3.73 4.55 9.37
N ARG A 80 3.14 5.70 9.71
CA ARG A 80 1.73 5.97 9.48
C ARG A 80 1.30 5.73 8.02
N SER A 81 2.10 6.16 7.04
CA SER A 81 1.80 5.94 5.61
C SER A 81 1.66 4.46 5.26
N THR A 82 2.49 3.59 5.85
CA THR A 82 2.40 2.13 5.70
C THR A 82 1.11 1.59 6.33
N LEU A 83 0.75 2.08 7.53
CA LEU A 83 -0.49 1.70 8.20
C LEU A 83 -1.73 2.10 7.38
N VAL A 84 -1.76 3.32 6.84
CA VAL A 84 -2.85 3.80 5.97
C VAL A 84 -3.02 2.90 4.74
N THR A 85 -1.92 2.57 4.07
CA THR A 85 -1.95 1.69 2.90
C THR A 85 -2.43 0.29 3.27
N CYS A 86 -1.94 -0.25 4.39
CA CYS A 86 -2.33 -1.56 4.87
C CYS A 86 -3.82 -1.63 5.22
N VAL A 87 -4.33 -0.65 5.98
CA VAL A 87 -5.77 -0.56 6.30
C VAL A 87 -6.61 -0.46 5.04
N SER A 88 -6.17 0.33 4.05
CA SER A 88 -6.87 0.45 2.77
C SER A 88 -6.95 -0.89 2.03
N GLY A 89 -5.86 -1.67 2.03
CA GLY A 89 -5.82 -3.01 1.43
C GLY A 89 -6.76 -3.99 2.13
N VAL A 90 -6.73 -4.04 3.47
CA VAL A 90 -7.61 -4.90 4.28
C VAL A 90 -9.08 -4.52 4.10
N LYS A 91 -9.41 -3.22 4.11
CA LYS A 91 -10.78 -2.73 3.84
C LYS A 91 -11.26 -3.11 2.46
N GLY A 92 -10.40 -2.98 1.45
CA GLY A 92 -10.70 -3.37 0.08
C GLY A 92 -10.99 -4.86 -0.05
N PHE A 93 -10.22 -5.69 0.65
CA PHE A 93 -10.44 -7.14 0.68
C PHE A 93 -11.75 -7.53 1.36
N LEU A 94 -12.06 -6.97 2.53
CA LEU A 94 -13.33 -7.24 3.22
C LEU A 94 -14.53 -6.71 2.43
N ALA A 95 -14.39 -5.60 1.70
CA ALA A 95 -15.42 -5.13 0.78
C ALA A 95 -15.65 -6.12 -0.38
N TYR A 96 -14.57 -6.67 -0.95
CA TYR A 96 -14.65 -7.73 -1.95
C TYR A 96 -15.36 -8.98 -1.43
N LEU A 97 -15.03 -9.42 -0.21
CA LEU A 97 -15.70 -10.56 0.43
C LEU A 97 -17.19 -10.31 0.67
N THR A 98 -17.56 -9.06 0.98
CA THR A 98 -18.98 -8.68 1.10
C THR A 98 -19.67 -8.68 -0.26
N GLU A 99 -19.05 -8.13 -1.31
CA GLU A 99 -19.59 -8.15 -2.67
C GLU A 99 -19.76 -9.58 -3.21
N SER A 100 -18.85 -10.49 -2.84
CA SER A 100 -18.89 -11.90 -3.26
C SER A 100 -19.68 -12.82 -2.29
N GLN A 101 -20.38 -12.24 -1.33
CA GLN A 101 -21.24 -12.93 -0.36
C GLN A 101 -20.51 -13.96 0.54
N HIS A 102 -19.20 -13.81 0.73
CA HIS A 102 -18.45 -14.61 1.70
C HIS A 102 -18.66 -14.13 3.13
N ILE A 103 -18.95 -12.83 3.32
CA ILE A 103 -19.32 -12.23 4.60
C ILE A 103 -20.55 -11.33 4.40
N SER A 104 -21.38 -11.18 5.43
CA SER A 104 -22.63 -10.42 5.38
C SER A 104 -22.42 -8.91 5.29
N SER A 105 -21.34 -8.39 5.90
CA SER A 105 -21.02 -6.97 5.91
C SER A 105 -19.53 -6.74 6.17
N ASN A 106 -19.00 -5.59 5.75
CA ASN A 106 -17.61 -5.21 6.06
C ASN A 106 -17.54 -4.57 7.45
N PRO A 107 -16.98 -5.26 8.46
CA PRO A 107 -17.00 -4.79 9.86
C PRO A 107 -16.12 -3.55 10.10
N ILE A 108 -15.17 -3.27 9.21
CA ILE A 108 -14.25 -2.13 9.35
C ILE A 108 -14.50 -1.03 8.28
N GLN A 109 -15.66 -1.04 7.63
CA GLN A 109 -15.96 -0.10 6.54
C GLN A 109 -15.76 1.37 6.96
N HIS A 110 -16.19 1.73 8.15
CA HIS A 110 -16.13 3.10 8.67
C HIS A 110 -14.87 3.40 9.50
N PHE A 111 -13.99 2.42 9.71
CA PHE A 111 -12.76 2.64 10.46
C PHE A 111 -11.87 3.68 9.76
N LYS A 112 -11.35 4.62 10.52
CA LYS A 112 -10.37 5.61 10.06
C LYS A 112 -9.23 5.67 11.06
N LEU A 113 -7.99 5.58 10.55
CA LEU A 113 -6.83 5.85 11.39
C LEU A 113 -6.88 7.31 11.89
N PRO A 114 -6.62 7.54 13.20
CA PRO A 114 -6.51 8.88 13.74
C PRO A 114 -5.52 9.71 12.92
N ARG A 115 -5.81 10.99 12.68
CA ARG A 115 -4.86 11.88 12.00
C ARG A 115 -3.79 12.29 13.00
N ASP A 116 -2.55 11.94 12.70
CA ASP A 116 -1.42 12.51 13.42
C ASP A 116 -0.99 13.79 12.71
N LEU A 117 -1.10 14.90 13.40
CA LEU A 117 -0.72 16.23 12.88
C LEU A 117 0.81 16.42 12.85
N SER A 118 1.58 15.56 13.53
CA SER A 118 3.04 15.66 13.61
C SER A 118 3.77 15.33 12.30
N GLU A 119 3.13 14.60 11.36
CA GLU A 119 3.72 14.25 10.06
C GLU A 119 3.55 15.32 8.95
N ILE A 120 3.01 16.50 9.25
CA ILE A 120 2.78 17.56 8.25
C ILE A 120 4.08 18.24 7.80
N GLY A 121 5.20 17.90 8.40
CA GLY A 121 6.54 18.43 8.07
C GLY A 121 7.29 17.61 7.01
N GLN A 122 6.72 17.36 5.83
CA GLN A 122 7.57 16.95 4.71
C GLN A 122 8.50 18.11 4.37
N GLN A 123 9.83 17.89 4.55
CA GLN A 123 10.83 18.83 4.06
C GLN A 123 10.62 19.01 2.57
N ARG A 124 10.12 20.17 2.19
CA ARG A 124 10.01 20.56 0.79
C ARG A 124 11.26 21.36 0.45
N PHE A 125 11.85 21.07 -0.70
CA PHE A 125 12.90 21.93 -1.23
C PHE A 125 12.31 23.30 -1.51
N ASP A 126 13.00 24.36 -1.06
CA ASP A 126 12.69 25.71 -1.50
C ASP A 126 13.29 25.98 -2.89
N VAL A 127 12.91 27.09 -3.48
CA VAL A 127 13.35 27.47 -4.85
C VAL A 127 14.87 27.59 -4.94
N GLN A 128 15.52 28.11 -3.90
CA GLN A 128 16.99 28.26 -3.89
C GLN A 128 17.70 26.90 -3.84
N GLN A 129 17.21 25.97 -3.02
CA GLN A 129 17.73 24.62 -2.97
C GLN A 129 17.55 23.88 -4.31
N ILE A 130 16.43 24.09 -4.99
CA ILE A 130 16.22 23.52 -6.32
C ILE A 130 17.20 24.12 -7.32
N HIS A 131 17.41 25.44 -7.32
CA HIS A 131 18.42 26.08 -8.16
C HIS A 131 19.83 25.54 -7.91
N GLN A 132 20.19 25.34 -6.63
CA GLN A 132 21.48 24.72 -6.28
C GLN A 132 21.59 23.30 -6.83
N LEU A 133 20.55 22.48 -6.73
CA LEU A 133 20.54 21.14 -7.32
C LEU A 133 20.79 21.18 -8.84
N PHE A 134 20.18 22.13 -9.55
CA PHE A 134 20.42 22.30 -10.97
C PHE A 134 21.86 22.70 -11.30
N GLN A 135 22.52 23.49 -10.44
CA GLN A 135 23.92 23.88 -10.63
C GLN A 135 24.89 22.71 -10.44
N TYR A 136 24.53 21.69 -9.64
CA TYR A 136 25.37 20.48 -9.49
C TYR A 136 25.29 19.54 -10.70
N THR A 137 24.34 19.73 -11.61
CA THR A 137 24.26 18.95 -12.85
C THR A 137 25.15 19.60 -13.91
N THR A 138 26.29 18.97 -14.20
CA THR A 138 27.22 19.47 -15.21
C THR A 138 26.81 18.95 -16.60
N GLU A 139 26.76 19.83 -17.60
CA GLU A 139 26.51 19.46 -19.01
C GLU A 139 27.76 18.90 -19.68
N ALA A 140 28.87 18.77 -18.96
CA ALA A 140 30.16 18.29 -19.48
C ALA A 140 30.22 16.77 -19.70
N SER A 141 29.20 16.01 -19.29
CA SER A 141 29.18 14.55 -19.42
C SER A 141 27.77 14.05 -19.78
N LEU A 142 27.68 12.91 -20.47
CA LEU A 142 26.41 12.26 -20.80
C LEU A 142 25.55 12.02 -19.54
N LYS A 143 26.19 11.62 -18.44
CA LYS A 143 25.52 11.41 -17.14
C LYS A 143 24.96 12.74 -16.60
N GLY A 144 25.69 13.83 -16.70
CA GLY A 144 25.23 15.15 -16.28
C GLY A 144 24.03 15.63 -17.09
N TYR A 145 24.04 15.44 -18.41
CA TYR A 145 22.86 15.71 -19.27
C TYR A 145 21.64 14.89 -18.87
N GLN A 146 21.82 13.58 -18.60
CA GLN A 146 20.72 12.73 -18.16
C GLN A 146 20.14 13.17 -16.83
N GLN A 147 20.98 13.54 -15.87
CA GLN A 147 20.56 14.07 -14.57
C GLN A 147 19.79 15.39 -14.72
N ARG A 148 20.29 16.29 -15.54
CA ARG A 148 19.68 17.59 -15.84
C ARG A 148 18.29 17.38 -16.45
N LEU A 149 18.20 16.60 -17.52
CA LEU A 149 16.95 16.27 -18.19
C LEU A 149 15.94 15.65 -17.22
N LEU A 150 16.38 14.71 -16.37
CA LEU A 150 15.52 14.08 -15.38
C LEU A 150 14.93 15.11 -14.41
N MET A 151 15.76 16.03 -13.92
CA MET A 151 15.31 17.11 -13.03
C MET A 151 14.32 18.06 -13.72
N GLU A 152 14.55 18.42 -14.96
CA GLU A 152 13.64 19.27 -15.73
C GLU A 152 12.29 18.59 -15.98
N LEU A 153 12.28 17.29 -16.29
CA LEU A 153 11.05 16.52 -16.46
C LEU A 153 10.25 16.40 -15.15
N ILE A 154 10.95 16.20 -14.03
CA ILE A 154 10.30 16.06 -12.70
C ILE A 154 9.80 17.44 -12.22
N TYR A 155 10.68 18.44 -12.20
CA TYR A 155 10.36 19.75 -11.63
C TYR A 155 9.57 20.64 -12.56
N GLY A 156 9.96 20.71 -13.84
CA GLY A 156 9.31 21.58 -14.83
C GLY A 156 7.96 21.04 -15.30
N LEU A 157 7.86 19.72 -15.52
CA LEU A 157 6.64 19.10 -16.06
C LEU A 157 5.85 18.28 -15.02
N GLY A 158 6.34 18.16 -13.79
CA GLY A 158 5.67 17.37 -12.74
C GLY A 158 5.57 15.88 -13.06
N MET A 159 6.46 15.36 -13.92
CA MET A 159 6.41 13.97 -14.33
C MET A 159 6.88 13.03 -13.23
N SER A 160 6.15 11.94 -12.99
CA SER A 160 6.60 10.88 -12.10
C SER A 160 7.71 10.04 -12.76
N LEU A 161 8.61 9.46 -11.93
CA LEU A 161 9.67 8.56 -12.41
C LEU A 161 9.11 7.41 -13.27
N ALA A 162 7.96 6.84 -12.89
CA ALA A 162 7.31 5.78 -13.66
C ALA A 162 6.91 6.26 -15.08
N ARG A 163 6.46 7.48 -15.22
CA ARG A 163 6.17 8.08 -16.55
C ARG A 163 7.43 8.28 -17.37
N ILE A 164 8.49 8.80 -16.75
CA ILE A 164 9.77 9.08 -17.43
C ILE A 164 10.40 7.78 -17.95
N VAL A 165 10.39 6.72 -17.15
CA VAL A 165 10.92 5.40 -17.57
C VAL A 165 10.13 4.84 -18.77
N ASN A 166 8.83 5.08 -18.83
CA ASN A 166 7.98 4.58 -19.91
C ASN A 166 8.05 5.42 -21.20
N ILE A 167 8.66 6.62 -21.19
CA ILE A 167 8.88 7.42 -22.42
C ILE A 167 9.75 6.66 -23.42
N LYS A 168 10.70 5.84 -22.97
CA LYS A 168 11.58 5.04 -23.85
C LYS A 168 10.86 4.09 -24.78
N SER A 169 9.64 3.68 -24.44
CA SER A 169 8.85 2.74 -25.26
C SER A 169 8.00 3.43 -26.33
N ALA A 170 7.96 4.77 -26.36
CA ALA A 170 7.15 5.54 -27.29
C ALA A 170 7.97 6.18 -28.44
N ILE A 171 9.29 6.01 -28.44
CA ILE A 171 10.17 6.48 -29.52
C ILE A 171 10.42 5.28 -30.43
N PRO A 172 10.00 5.32 -31.73
CA PRO A 172 10.19 4.24 -32.68
C PRO A 172 11.66 3.95 -32.96
#